data_818d49d3559c504491dd32cabaf7efc9
#
_entry.id   818d49d3559c504491dd32cabaf7efc9
#
_cell.length_a   1.000
_cell.length_b   1.000
_cell.length_c   1.000
_cell.angle_alpha   90.00
_cell.angle_beta   90.00
_cell.angle_gamma   90.00
#
_symmetry.space_group_name_H-M   'P 1'
#
loop_
_entity.id
_entity.type
_entity.pdbx_description
1 polymer ?
#
loop_
_entity_poly.entity_id
_entity_poly.type
_entity_poly.pdbx_seq_one_letter_code
_entity_poly.pdbx_strand_id
1 'polypeptide(L)'
;GLQEGTHYTREAANEDLSRPDFVFHFKDGYEEKDLVVDSKVSLTAFVDYMNATTPEEKSAALDRHIKSVRKHIDELSRKEYAKKRAKSFADYVLMFMPRDMAFRVALEADPMLWQEAYQKNVLIATEQTIMPFLKIIQLTWNKFQQDTNTQKITVAAQNMIDRVGAFYDAYIDLGKKLKSVTSAYNSGISKLKEGGQSITTSAKQVMELGVKRSKGKEFIVPDQMIEIES
;
A
#
# COMPACT_ATOMS: atom_id res chain seq x y z
N GLY A 1 9.12 -7.39 13.89
CA GLY A 1 9.62 -8.60 13.26
C GLY A 1 8.72 -9.08 12.13
N LEU A 2 9.12 -10.15 11.44
CA LEU A 2 8.29 -10.78 10.41
C LEU A 2 7.06 -11.44 11.04
N GLN A 3 5.91 -11.39 10.37
CA GLN A 3 4.63 -11.93 10.82
C GLN A 3 4.22 -13.12 9.95
N GLU A 4 3.80 -14.21 10.58
CA GLU A 4 3.24 -15.37 9.90
C GLU A 4 1.91 -15.01 9.21
N GLY A 5 1.68 -15.57 8.04
CA GLY A 5 0.52 -15.25 7.20
C GLY A 5 0.67 -13.98 6.34
N THR A 6 1.58 -13.07 6.71
CA THR A 6 1.85 -11.84 5.94
C THR A 6 3.21 -11.91 5.26
N HIS A 7 4.27 -12.15 6.02
CA HIS A 7 5.65 -12.13 5.53
C HIS A 7 6.18 -13.53 5.24
N TYR A 8 5.62 -14.55 5.87
CA TYR A 8 5.97 -15.95 5.63
C TYR A 8 4.82 -16.89 6.00
N THR A 9 4.85 -18.07 5.40
CA THR A 9 3.96 -19.19 5.72
C THR A 9 4.82 -20.43 6.02
N ARG A 10 4.50 -21.17 7.08
CA ARG A 10 5.13 -22.44 7.41
C ARG A 10 4.39 -23.59 6.72
N GLU A 11 5.13 -24.64 6.34
CA GLU A 11 4.59 -25.88 5.79
C GLU A 11 3.52 -25.65 4.71
N ALA A 12 3.75 -24.65 3.85
CA ALA A 12 2.79 -24.29 2.82
C ALA A 12 2.59 -25.43 1.83
N ALA A 13 1.38 -25.98 1.74
CA ALA A 13 1.04 -27.00 0.75
C ALA A 13 1.10 -26.42 -0.67
N ASN A 14 1.76 -27.15 -1.58
CA ASN A 14 1.67 -26.91 -3.02
C ASN A 14 0.54 -27.75 -3.62
N GLU A 15 0.16 -27.49 -4.87
CA GLU A 15 -0.87 -28.23 -5.60
C GLU A 15 -0.58 -29.74 -5.70
N ASP A 16 0.70 -30.14 -5.73
CA ASP A 16 1.15 -31.51 -5.79
C ASP A 16 1.45 -32.16 -4.42
N LEU A 17 0.93 -31.58 -3.32
CA LEU A 17 1.13 -32.00 -1.94
C LEU A 17 2.60 -31.92 -1.45
N SER A 18 3.53 -31.37 -2.22
CA SER A 18 4.87 -31.06 -1.74
C SER A 18 4.82 -29.91 -0.74
N ARG A 19 5.48 -30.05 0.42
CA ARG A 19 5.45 -29.04 1.48
C ARG A 19 6.84 -28.52 1.76
N PRO A 20 7.18 -27.30 1.33
CA PRO A 20 8.39 -26.64 1.81
C PRO A 20 8.23 -26.25 3.28
N ASP A 21 9.34 -26.16 4.01
CA ASP A 21 9.30 -25.80 5.42
C ASP A 21 8.79 -24.38 5.63
N PHE A 22 9.24 -23.44 4.76
CA PHE A 22 8.82 -22.04 4.77
C PHE A 22 8.65 -21.50 3.34
N VAL A 23 7.74 -20.54 3.23
CA VAL A 23 7.63 -19.68 2.06
C VAL A 23 7.66 -18.25 2.56
N PHE A 24 8.65 -17.48 2.14
CA PHE A 24 8.71 -16.05 2.41
C PHE A 24 7.99 -15.28 1.30
N HIS A 25 7.16 -14.34 1.69
CA HIS A 25 6.44 -13.43 0.82
C HIS A 25 7.12 -12.07 0.87
N PHE A 26 7.41 -11.48 -0.26
CA PHE A 26 7.96 -10.14 -0.32
C PHE A 26 7.34 -9.33 -1.46
N LYS A 27 7.51 -8.03 -1.42
CA LYS A 27 6.94 -7.11 -2.41
C LYS A 27 8.02 -6.66 -3.39
N ASP A 28 7.70 -6.79 -4.68
CA ASP A 28 8.48 -6.23 -5.78
C ASP A 28 7.59 -5.19 -6.50
N GLY A 29 7.66 -3.95 -6.04
CA GLY A 29 6.65 -2.95 -6.39
C GLY A 29 5.27 -3.35 -5.86
N TYR A 30 4.30 -3.51 -6.76
CA TYR A 30 2.94 -3.96 -6.41
C TYR A 30 2.74 -5.47 -6.52
N GLU A 31 3.72 -6.18 -7.05
CA GLU A 31 3.65 -7.63 -7.15
C GLU A 31 4.11 -8.30 -5.85
N GLU A 32 3.48 -9.43 -5.55
CA GLU A 32 3.92 -10.31 -4.48
C GLU A 32 4.74 -11.43 -5.06
N LYS A 33 5.90 -11.69 -4.48
CA LYS A 33 6.82 -12.75 -4.89
C LYS A 33 7.08 -13.70 -3.72
N ASP A 34 7.21 -14.98 -4.03
CA ASP A 34 7.44 -16.04 -3.05
C ASP A 34 8.86 -16.58 -3.18
N LEU A 35 9.55 -16.71 -2.06
CA LEU A 35 10.82 -17.44 -1.94
C LEU A 35 10.62 -18.67 -1.07
N VAL A 36 10.80 -19.83 -1.68
CA VAL A 36 10.71 -21.13 -0.98
C VAL A 36 11.99 -21.41 -0.20
N VAL A 37 11.84 -21.85 1.04
CA VAL A 37 12.94 -22.27 1.92
C VAL A 37 12.69 -23.69 2.39
N ASP A 38 13.69 -24.57 2.24
CA ASP A 38 13.68 -25.94 2.74
C ASP A 38 14.93 -26.16 3.60
N SER A 39 14.76 -26.72 4.80
CA SER A 39 15.82 -26.84 5.81
C SER A 39 16.24 -28.28 6.13
N LYS A 40 15.81 -29.24 5.33
CA LYS A 40 15.95 -30.69 5.64
C LYS A 40 17.33 -31.27 5.37
N VAL A 41 18.40 -30.53 5.56
CA VAL A 41 19.77 -31.03 5.42
C VAL A 41 20.13 -31.92 6.59
N SER A 42 20.50 -33.19 6.32
CA SER A 42 21.02 -34.09 7.37
C SER A 42 22.42 -33.67 7.81
N LEU A 43 22.59 -33.35 9.08
CA LEU A 43 23.88 -33.02 9.69
C LEU A 43 24.60 -34.22 10.36
N THR A 44 24.06 -35.44 10.25
CA THR A 44 24.62 -36.59 10.93
C THR A 44 26.10 -36.83 10.54
N ALA A 45 26.41 -36.82 9.24
CA ALA A 45 27.77 -36.98 8.76
C ALA A 45 28.71 -35.83 9.18
N PHE A 46 28.20 -34.63 9.34
CA PHE A 46 28.95 -33.48 9.89
C PHE A 46 29.26 -33.71 11.39
N VAL A 47 28.31 -34.20 12.17
CA VAL A 47 28.53 -34.54 13.58
C VAL A 47 29.58 -35.68 13.70
N ASP A 48 29.51 -36.69 12.85
CA ASP A 48 30.54 -37.74 12.77
C ASP A 48 31.93 -37.15 12.47
N TYR A 49 32.03 -36.21 11.51
CA TYR A 49 33.24 -35.49 11.18
C TYR A 49 33.83 -34.73 12.38
N MET A 50 32.97 -34.04 13.15
CA MET A 50 33.39 -33.29 14.33
C MET A 50 33.88 -34.19 15.49
N ASN A 51 33.33 -35.39 15.59
CA ASN A 51 33.65 -36.35 16.64
C ASN A 51 34.73 -37.38 16.25
N ALA A 52 35.19 -37.38 14.98
CA ALA A 52 36.20 -38.30 14.49
C ALA A 52 37.53 -38.12 15.22
N THR A 53 38.12 -39.22 15.66
CA THR A 53 39.38 -39.24 16.43
C THR A 53 40.61 -39.55 15.57
N THR A 54 40.39 -40.18 14.41
CA THR A 54 41.45 -40.49 13.46
C THR A 54 41.32 -39.72 12.14
N PRO A 55 42.42 -39.47 11.42
CA PRO A 55 42.38 -38.83 10.11
C PRO A 55 41.49 -39.57 9.09
N GLU A 56 41.52 -40.88 9.13
CA GLU A 56 40.75 -41.77 8.23
C GLU A 56 39.25 -41.66 8.49
N GLU A 57 38.82 -41.69 9.75
CA GLU A 57 37.44 -41.48 10.14
C GLU A 57 36.95 -40.09 9.73
N LYS A 58 37.79 -39.08 9.94
CA LYS A 58 37.49 -37.69 9.59
C LYS A 58 37.29 -37.52 8.09
N SER A 59 38.18 -38.07 7.27
CA SER A 59 38.07 -38.05 5.80
C SER A 59 36.80 -38.78 5.34
N ALA A 60 36.53 -39.98 5.85
CA ALA A 60 35.33 -40.72 5.48
C ALA A 60 34.02 -40.00 5.89
N ALA A 61 33.99 -39.38 7.04
CA ALA A 61 32.83 -38.58 7.48
C ALA A 61 32.61 -37.33 6.63
N LEU A 62 33.71 -36.67 6.22
CA LEU A 62 33.65 -35.51 5.32
C LEU A 62 33.08 -35.87 3.95
N ASP A 63 33.54 -36.99 3.36
CA ASP A 63 33.01 -37.50 2.09
C ASP A 63 31.50 -37.78 2.17
N ARG A 64 31.06 -38.42 3.27
CA ARG A 64 29.64 -38.66 3.51
C ARG A 64 28.86 -37.35 3.63
N HIS A 65 29.43 -36.33 4.30
CA HIS A 65 28.80 -35.03 4.45
C HIS A 65 28.62 -34.35 3.11
N ILE A 66 29.64 -34.24 2.28
CA ILE A 66 29.57 -33.66 0.93
C ILE A 66 28.52 -34.37 0.07
N LYS A 67 28.54 -35.71 0.08
CA LYS A 67 27.52 -36.51 -0.64
C LYS A 67 26.11 -36.24 -0.16
N SER A 68 25.91 -36.06 1.15
CA SER A 68 24.62 -35.73 1.74
C SER A 68 24.15 -34.37 1.27
N VAL A 69 25.01 -33.35 1.27
CA VAL A 69 24.69 -32.00 0.79
C VAL A 69 24.32 -32.01 -0.70
N ARG A 70 25.12 -32.66 -1.55
CA ARG A 70 24.83 -32.80 -2.98
C ARG A 70 23.51 -33.52 -3.24
N LYS A 71 23.25 -34.63 -2.53
CA LYS A 71 21.98 -35.34 -2.64
C LYS A 71 20.79 -34.40 -2.35
N HIS A 72 20.91 -33.60 -1.32
CA HIS A 72 19.85 -32.66 -0.95
C HIS A 72 19.66 -31.54 -1.98
N ILE A 73 20.74 -31.00 -2.54
CA ILE A 73 20.67 -30.05 -3.67
C ILE A 73 19.91 -30.68 -4.85
N ASP A 74 20.23 -31.95 -5.20
CA ASP A 74 19.56 -32.66 -6.28
C ASP A 74 18.07 -32.90 -6.00
N GLU A 75 17.73 -33.23 -4.77
CA GLU A 75 16.35 -33.44 -4.34
C GLU A 75 15.54 -32.12 -4.46
N LEU A 76 16.10 -30.99 -3.99
CA LEU A 76 15.46 -29.69 -4.09
C LEU A 76 15.30 -29.23 -5.53
N SER A 77 16.32 -29.41 -6.36
CA SER A 77 16.28 -29.09 -7.78
C SER A 77 15.14 -29.83 -8.52
N ARG A 78 14.89 -31.09 -8.17
CA ARG A 78 13.84 -31.93 -8.79
C ARG A 78 12.43 -31.57 -8.31
N LYS A 79 12.28 -31.08 -7.10
CA LYS A 79 10.98 -30.72 -6.54
C LYS A 79 10.30 -29.55 -7.29
N GLU A 80 11.07 -28.79 -8.07
CA GLU A 80 10.57 -27.68 -8.90
C GLU A 80 9.61 -26.73 -8.16
N TYR A 81 9.84 -26.51 -6.87
CA TYR A 81 8.98 -25.67 -6.02
C TYR A 81 8.69 -24.30 -6.64
N ALA A 82 9.72 -23.72 -7.26
CA ALA A 82 9.63 -22.41 -7.85
C ALA A 82 8.71 -22.40 -9.10
N LYS A 83 8.83 -23.40 -9.98
CA LYS A 83 8.01 -23.50 -11.20
C LYS A 83 6.53 -23.77 -10.92
N LYS A 84 6.22 -24.38 -9.77
CA LYS A 84 4.87 -24.73 -9.36
C LYS A 84 4.13 -23.61 -8.64
N ARG A 85 4.77 -22.47 -8.42
CA ARG A 85 4.16 -21.31 -7.78
C ARG A 85 4.06 -20.14 -8.76
N ALA A 86 2.84 -19.64 -8.99
CA ALA A 86 2.58 -18.54 -9.90
C ALA A 86 3.30 -17.23 -9.49
N LYS A 87 3.67 -17.10 -8.21
CA LYS A 87 4.34 -15.92 -7.63
C LYS A 87 5.81 -16.17 -7.32
N SER A 88 6.45 -17.18 -7.93
CA SER A 88 7.83 -17.53 -7.60
C SER A 88 8.82 -16.41 -7.90
N PHE A 89 9.76 -16.19 -6.99
CA PHE A 89 10.89 -15.30 -7.19
C PHE A 89 12.02 -16.04 -7.90
N ALA A 90 12.22 -15.67 -9.17
CA ALA A 90 13.41 -16.04 -9.96
C ALA A 90 13.77 -17.55 -10.00
N ASP A 91 12.78 -18.44 -9.88
CA ASP A 91 12.96 -19.91 -9.98
C ASP A 91 13.96 -20.54 -8.99
N TYR A 92 14.37 -19.80 -7.94
CA TYR A 92 15.30 -20.32 -6.94
C TYR A 92 14.56 -20.88 -5.72
N VAL A 93 15.21 -21.92 -5.11
CA VAL A 93 14.86 -22.45 -3.79
C VAL A 93 16.01 -22.20 -2.84
N LEU A 94 15.71 -21.70 -1.65
CA LEU A 94 16.71 -21.48 -0.61
C LEU A 94 16.85 -22.76 0.23
N MET A 95 18.02 -23.39 0.18
CA MET A 95 18.41 -24.50 1.04
C MET A 95 19.00 -23.96 2.33
N PHE A 96 18.30 -24.09 3.44
CA PHE A 96 18.78 -23.60 4.72
C PHE A 96 19.63 -24.66 5.44
N MET A 97 20.87 -24.33 5.73
CA MET A 97 21.79 -25.15 6.50
C MET A 97 22.01 -24.52 7.89
N PRO A 98 21.48 -25.11 8.97
CA PRO A 98 21.44 -24.48 10.30
C PRO A 98 22.80 -24.41 11.02
N ARG A 99 23.88 -24.85 10.40
CA ARG A 99 25.24 -24.83 10.94
C ARG A 99 26.21 -24.25 9.91
N ASP A 100 26.65 -23.02 10.11
CA ASP A 100 27.62 -22.35 9.23
C ASP A 100 28.89 -23.18 9.02
N MET A 101 29.41 -23.77 10.10
CA MET A 101 30.61 -24.64 10.05
C MET A 101 30.42 -25.86 9.13
N ALA A 102 29.22 -26.46 9.09
CA ALA A 102 28.94 -27.57 8.21
C ALA A 102 29.05 -27.19 6.73
N PHE A 103 28.58 -25.98 6.37
CA PHE A 103 28.73 -25.47 5.03
C PHE A 103 30.18 -25.13 4.70
N ARG A 104 30.90 -24.47 5.61
CA ARG A 104 32.31 -24.10 5.40
C ARG A 104 33.21 -25.31 5.18
N VAL A 105 33.07 -26.35 6.01
CA VAL A 105 33.84 -27.59 5.87
C VAL A 105 33.55 -28.28 4.53
N ALA A 106 32.27 -28.25 4.08
CA ALA A 106 31.93 -28.80 2.77
C ALA A 106 32.54 -27.98 1.62
N LEU A 107 32.57 -26.62 1.71
CA LEU A 107 33.17 -25.77 0.69
C LEU A 107 34.71 -25.84 0.66
N GLU A 108 35.36 -26.02 1.81
CA GLU A 108 36.81 -26.19 1.87
C GLU A 108 37.24 -27.47 1.16
N ALA A 109 36.46 -28.57 1.29
CA ALA A 109 36.75 -29.85 0.64
C ALA A 109 36.27 -29.86 -0.82
N ASP A 110 35.24 -29.12 -1.16
CA ASP A 110 34.66 -29.03 -2.50
C ASP A 110 34.23 -27.60 -2.85
N PRO A 111 35.16 -26.79 -3.37
CA PRO A 111 34.91 -25.39 -3.70
C PRO A 111 33.85 -25.19 -4.80
N MET A 112 33.53 -26.23 -5.59
CA MET A 112 32.54 -26.12 -6.67
C MET A 112 31.11 -26.38 -6.20
N LEU A 113 30.89 -26.80 -4.96
CA LEU A 113 29.59 -27.19 -4.42
C LEU A 113 28.54 -26.10 -4.50
N TRP A 114 28.92 -24.86 -4.19
CA TRP A 114 27.99 -23.73 -4.28
C TRP A 114 27.61 -23.38 -5.73
N GLN A 115 28.54 -23.54 -6.67
CA GLN A 115 28.29 -23.27 -8.09
C GLN A 115 27.38 -24.35 -8.70
N GLU A 116 27.56 -25.60 -8.33
CA GLU A 116 26.67 -26.69 -8.71
C GLU A 116 25.24 -26.45 -8.18
N ALA A 117 25.11 -26.02 -6.92
CA ALA A 117 23.83 -25.67 -6.34
C ALA A 117 23.16 -24.52 -7.12
N TYR A 118 23.91 -23.46 -7.39
CA TYR A 118 23.43 -22.30 -8.13
C TYR A 118 22.95 -22.67 -9.54
N GLN A 119 23.69 -23.50 -10.28
CA GLN A 119 23.29 -23.97 -11.62
C GLN A 119 21.99 -24.82 -11.58
N LYS A 120 21.68 -25.40 -10.44
CA LYS A 120 20.45 -26.16 -10.18
C LYS A 120 19.34 -25.30 -9.55
N ASN A 121 19.48 -23.98 -9.56
CA ASN A 121 18.56 -23.03 -8.95
C ASN A 121 18.36 -23.25 -7.44
N VAL A 122 19.39 -23.71 -6.75
CA VAL A 122 19.41 -23.85 -5.29
C VAL A 122 20.41 -22.88 -4.69
N LEU A 123 19.93 -21.98 -3.83
CA LEU A 123 20.76 -21.04 -3.06
C LEU A 123 20.99 -21.63 -1.68
N ILE A 124 22.24 -21.75 -1.25
CA ILE A 124 22.56 -22.24 0.10
C ILE A 124 22.67 -21.06 1.04
N ALA A 125 21.88 -21.09 2.12
CA ALA A 125 21.91 -20.09 3.18
C ALA A 125 22.18 -20.74 4.53
N THR A 126 22.98 -20.07 5.34
CA THR A 126 23.27 -20.44 6.73
C THR A 126 22.58 -19.47 7.69
N GLU A 127 22.72 -19.69 9.00
CA GLU A 127 22.20 -18.75 10.02
C GLU A 127 22.71 -17.33 9.81
N GLN A 128 23.94 -17.16 9.37
CA GLN A 128 24.54 -15.83 9.15
C GLN A 128 24.04 -15.17 7.87
N THR A 129 23.89 -15.93 6.80
CA THR A 129 23.53 -15.37 5.49
C THR A 129 22.03 -15.21 5.29
N ILE A 130 21.17 -15.94 6.04
CA ILE A 130 19.71 -15.76 5.95
C ILE A 130 19.24 -14.43 6.53
N MET A 131 19.91 -13.91 7.56
CA MET A 131 19.49 -12.67 8.23
C MET A 131 19.39 -11.45 7.30
N PRO A 132 20.37 -11.17 6.42
CA PRO A 132 20.22 -10.13 5.40
C PRO A 132 19.00 -10.34 4.50
N PHE A 133 18.69 -11.57 4.08
CA PHE A 133 17.49 -11.85 3.29
C PHE A 133 16.20 -11.50 4.03
N LEU A 134 16.09 -11.92 5.30
CA LEU A 134 14.93 -11.58 6.13
C LEU A 134 14.78 -10.06 6.30
N LYS A 135 15.90 -9.35 6.40
CA LYS A 135 15.89 -7.88 6.48
C LYS A 135 15.41 -7.24 5.17
N ILE A 136 15.85 -7.75 4.03
CA ILE A 136 15.38 -7.28 2.72
C ILE A 136 13.86 -7.49 2.59
N ILE A 137 13.34 -8.66 2.96
CA ILE A 137 11.90 -8.92 2.97
C ILE A 137 11.16 -7.87 3.80
N GLN A 138 11.60 -7.61 5.02
CA GLN A 138 11.01 -6.58 5.87
C GLN A 138 11.04 -5.19 5.22
N LEU A 139 12.16 -4.82 4.60
CA LEU A 139 12.31 -3.53 3.94
C LEU A 139 11.39 -3.38 2.73
N THR A 140 11.21 -4.42 1.92
CA THR A 140 10.30 -4.38 0.76
C THR A 140 8.85 -4.20 1.20
N TRP A 141 8.42 -4.87 2.27
CA TRP A 141 7.09 -4.68 2.85
C TRP A 141 6.87 -3.29 3.42
N ASN A 142 7.85 -2.75 4.15
CA ASN A 142 7.78 -1.40 4.71
C ASN A 142 7.66 -0.35 3.58
N LYS A 143 8.46 -0.51 2.52
CA LYS A 143 8.39 0.37 1.35
C LYS A 143 7.02 0.29 0.68
N PHE A 144 6.51 -0.92 0.44
CA PHE A 144 5.17 -1.11 -0.15
C PHE A 144 4.07 -0.43 0.68
N GLN A 145 4.10 -0.57 2.02
CA GLN A 145 3.14 0.09 2.90
C GLN A 145 3.25 1.61 2.81
N GLN A 146 4.47 2.14 2.77
CA GLN A 146 4.71 3.58 2.64
C GLN A 146 4.18 4.11 1.30
N ASP A 147 4.48 3.44 0.19
CA ASP A 147 4.03 3.83 -1.15
C ASP A 147 2.49 3.79 -1.24
N THR A 148 1.87 2.75 -0.70
CA THR A 148 0.41 2.61 -0.63
C THR A 148 -0.23 3.74 0.20
N ASN A 149 0.35 4.10 1.35
CA ASN A 149 -0.14 5.20 2.17
C ASN A 149 0.00 6.55 1.47
N THR A 150 1.14 6.77 0.79
CA THR A 150 1.37 7.99 0.00
C THR A 150 0.32 8.15 -1.09
N GLN A 151 -0.01 7.07 -1.80
CA GLN A 151 -1.09 7.11 -2.80
C GLN A 151 -2.45 7.44 -2.19
N LYS A 152 -2.81 6.83 -1.06
CA LYS A 152 -4.08 7.13 -0.36
C LYS A 152 -4.15 8.59 0.06
N ILE A 153 -3.04 9.15 0.58
CA ILE A 153 -2.95 10.56 0.94
C ILE A 153 -3.13 11.45 -0.30
N THR A 154 -2.48 11.13 -1.41
CA THR A 154 -2.61 11.90 -2.66
C THR A 154 -4.05 11.92 -3.16
N VAL A 155 -4.73 10.77 -3.19
CA VAL A 155 -6.14 10.69 -3.59
C VAL A 155 -7.05 11.47 -2.64
N ALA A 156 -6.82 11.37 -1.33
CA ALA A 156 -7.59 12.12 -0.34
C ALA A 156 -7.38 13.64 -0.47
N ALA A 157 -6.14 14.08 -0.73
CA ALA A 157 -5.81 15.48 -0.96
C ALA A 157 -6.50 16.01 -2.23
N GLN A 158 -6.48 15.26 -3.33
CA GLN A 158 -7.18 15.62 -4.56
C GLN A 158 -8.68 15.79 -4.33
N ASN A 159 -9.32 14.83 -3.69
CA ASN A 159 -10.73 14.89 -3.35
C ASN A 159 -11.06 16.11 -2.45
N MET A 160 -10.17 16.48 -1.55
CA MET A 160 -10.33 17.67 -0.71
C MET A 160 -10.27 18.96 -1.55
N ILE A 161 -9.30 19.07 -2.45
CA ILE A 161 -9.15 20.23 -3.36
C ILE A 161 -10.39 20.38 -4.23
N ASP A 162 -10.91 19.28 -4.80
CA ASP A 162 -12.12 19.31 -5.64
C ASP A 162 -13.35 19.79 -4.86
N ARG A 163 -13.50 19.34 -3.59
CA ARG A 163 -14.60 19.81 -2.71
C ARG A 163 -14.45 21.29 -2.34
N VAL A 164 -13.24 21.75 -2.07
CA VAL A 164 -12.99 23.19 -1.80
C VAL A 164 -13.31 24.02 -3.03
N GLY A 165 -12.92 23.56 -4.23
CA GLY A 165 -13.28 24.22 -5.49
C GLY A 165 -14.78 24.33 -5.70
N ALA A 166 -15.51 23.23 -5.54
CA ALA A 166 -16.96 23.22 -5.65
C ALA A 166 -17.65 24.13 -4.62
N PHE A 167 -17.15 24.17 -3.39
CA PHE A 167 -17.65 25.09 -2.37
C PHE A 167 -17.40 26.56 -2.76
N TYR A 168 -16.20 26.87 -3.24
CA TYR A 168 -15.84 28.20 -3.70
C TYR A 168 -16.78 28.69 -4.82
N ASP A 169 -17.00 27.84 -5.83
CA ASP A 169 -17.90 28.19 -6.94
C ASP A 169 -19.34 28.45 -6.47
N ALA A 170 -19.85 27.59 -5.58
CA ALA A 170 -21.16 27.74 -4.98
C ALA A 170 -21.27 29.05 -4.15
N TYR A 171 -20.21 29.40 -3.42
CA TYR A 171 -20.17 30.63 -2.62
C TYR A 171 -20.16 31.89 -3.50
N ILE A 172 -19.39 31.88 -4.58
CA ILE A 172 -19.38 32.95 -5.56
C ILE A 172 -20.75 33.14 -6.24
N ASP A 173 -21.41 32.02 -6.60
CA ASP A 173 -22.77 32.07 -7.17
C ASP A 173 -23.80 32.64 -6.19
N LEU A 174 -23.70 32.26 -4.91
CA LEU A 174 -24.52 32.83 -3.84
C LEU A 174 -24.33 34.36 -3.76
N GLY A 175 -23.09 34.84 -3.81
CA GLY A 175 -22.79 36.29 -3.82
C GLY A 175 -23.43 37.02 -4.99
N LYS A 176 -23.39 36.43 -6.20
CA LYS A 176 -24.07 36.97 -7.38
C LYS A 176 -25.60 37.03 -7.18
N LYS A 177 -26.22 36.01 -6.64
CA LYS A 177 -27.66 35.94 -6.34
C LYS A 177 -28.05 36.97 -5.30
N LEU A 178 -27.28 37.12 -4.22
CA LEU A 178 -27.51 38.15 -3.20
C LEU A 178 -27.47 39.55 -3.82
N LYS A 179 -26.48 39.84 -4.66
CA LYS A 179 -26.38 41.13 -5.35
C LYS A 179 -27.59 41.42 -6.26
N SER A 180 -28.06 40.38 -6.97
CA SER A 180 -29.28 40.47 -7.81
C SER A 180 -30.54 40.75 -6.98
N VAL A 181 -30.70 40.00 -5.87
CA VAL A 181 -31.85 40.22 -4.94
C VAL A 181 -31.83 41.63 -4.35
N THR A 182 -30.66 42.10 -3.90
CA THR A 182 -30.50 43.46 -3.37
C THR A 182 -30.85 44.51 -4.40
N SER A 183 -30.39 44.35 -5.65
CA SER A 183 -30.72 45.26 -6.75
C SER A 183 -32.22 45.32 -7.04
N ALA A 184 -32.86 44.13 -7.08
CA ALA A 184 -34.32 44.04 -7.28
C ALA A 184 -35.10 44.67 -6.12
N TYR A 185 -34.66 44.47 -4.88
CA TYR A 185 -35.26 45.08 -3.70
C TYR A 185 -35.14 46.60 -3.73
N ASN A 186 -33.96 47.14 -3.99
CA ASN A 186 -33.72 48.58 -4.08
C ASN A 186 -34.50 49.22 -5.24
N SER A 187 -34.64 48.53 -6.37
CA SER A 187 -35.51 48.96 -7.47
C SER A 187 -36.99 49.02 -7.05
N GLY A 188 -37.45 48.07 -6.26
CA GLY A 188 -38.78 48.05 -5.67
C GLY A 188 -39.02 49.23 -4.73
N ILE A 189 -38.07 49.51 -3.82
CA ILE A 189 -38.10 50.65 -2.91
C ILE A 189 -38.20 52.01 -3.70
N SER A 190 -37.38 52.13 -4.75
CA SER A 190 -37.40 53.35 -5.59
C SER A 190 -38.79 53.64 -6.18
N LYS A 191 -39.55 52.57 -6.51
CA LYS A 191 -40.91 52.67 -7.02
C LYS A 191 -41.95 53.00 -5.92
N LEU A 192 -41.60 52.73 -4.65
CA LEU A 192 -42.47 53.01 -3.49
C LEU A 192 -42.17 54.37 -2.85
N LYS A 193 -40.95 54.90 -2.99
CA LYS A 193 -40.59 56.22 -2.44
C LYS A 193 -41.46 57.35 -3.07
N GLU A 194 -41.81 58.38 -2.24
CA GLU A 194 -42.54 59.52 -2.70
C GLU A 194 -41.66 60.37 -3.63
N GLY A 195 -42.21 60.76 -4.75
CA GLY A 195 -41.58 61.64 -5.77
C GLY A 195 -41.79 61.13 -7.19
N GLY A 196 -41.96 61.99 -8.14
CA GLY A 196 -42.19 61.68 -9.54
C GLY A 196 -43.39 60.77 -9.80
N GLN A 197 -43.21 59.73 -10.63
CA GLN A 197 -44.26 58.75 -10.98
C GLN A 197 -44.23 57.48 -10.08
N SER A 198 -44.00 57.65 -8.78
CA SER A 198 -44.01 56.49 -7.87
C SER A 198 -45.43 55.94 -7.65
N ILE A 199 -45.50 54.63 -7.31
CA ILE A 199 -46.77 53.96 -7.00
C ILE A 199 -47.46 54.66 -5.81
N THR A 200 -46.69 55.11 -4.81
CA THR A 200 -47.22 55.81 -3.62
C THR A 200 -47.76 57.19 -3.99
N THR A 201 -47.05 57.97 -4.82
CA THR A 201 -47.52 59.23 -5.31
C THR A 201 -48.80 59.06 -6.13
N SER A 202 -48.84 58.11 -7.06
CA SER A 202 -50.04 57.85 -7.86
C SER A 202 -51.22 57.40 -6.99
N ALA A 203 -51.01 56.56 -5.99
CA ALA A 203 -52.06 56.18 -5.06
C ALA A 203 -52.60 57.34 -4.22
N LYS A 204 -51.72 58.25 -3.74
CA LYS A 204 -52.13 59.45 -3.03
C LYS A 204 -52.99 60.35 -3.92
N GLN A 205 -52.58 60.62 -5.16
CA GLN A 205 -53.37 61.41 -6.13
C GLN A 205 -54.78 60.83 -6.35
N VAL A 206 -54.89 59.51 -6.50
CA VAL A 206 -56.20 58.85 -6.66
C VAL A 206 -57.06 58.99 -5.39
N MET A 207 -56.43 58.92 -4.20
CA MET A 207 -57.15 59.13 -2.93
C MET A 207 -57.61 60.59 -2.76
N GLU A 208 -56.84 61.59 -3.21
CA GLU A 208 -57.24 63.06 -3.25
C GLU A 208 -58.44 63.25 -4.15
N LEU A 209 -58.59 62.46 -5.20
CA LEU A 209 -59.79 62.52 -6.08
C LEU A 209 -61.01 61.83 -5.46
N GLY A 210 -60.96 61.43 -4.18
CA GLY A 210 -62.10 60.93 -3.43
C GLY A 210 -62.24 59.42 -3.38
N VAL A 211 -61.35 58.67 -3.96
CA VAL A 211 -61.32 57.17 -3.89
C VAL A 211 -60.81 56.71 -2.51
N LYS A 212 -61.69 56.05 -1.75
CA LYS A 212 -61.33 55.58 -0.41
C LYS A 212 -60.79 54.17 -0.49
N ARG A 213 -59.75 53.88 0.30
CA ARG A 213 -59.20 52.56 0.46
C ARG A 213 -60.19 51.65 1.21
N SER A 214 -60.52 50.49 0.69
CA SER A 214 -61.53 49.54 1.26
C SER A 214 -61.02 48.79 2.50
N LYS A 215 -59.76 48.48 2.60
CA LYS A 215 -59.12 47.78 3.75
C LYS A 215 -57.57 47.92 3.70
N GLY A 216 -56.91 47.98 4.87
CA GLY A 216 -55.47 47.89 5.01
C GLY A 216 -54.83 49.01 5.83
N LYS A 217 -53.57 48.80 6.27
CA LYS A 217 -52.72 49.73 7.00
C LYS A 217 -52.18 50.84 6.05
N GLU A 218 -51.70 51.94 6.60
CA GLU A 218 -50.99 52.93 5.82
C GLU A 218 -49.83 52.40 4.99
N PHE A 219 -49.52 53.05 3.89
CA PHE A 219 -48.39 52.72 3.06
C PHE A 219 -47.08 52.97 3.84
N ILE A 220 -46.43 51.94 4.37
CA ILE A 220 -45.13 52.11 4.99
C ILE A 220 -44.07 51.79 3.92
N VAL A 221 -43.28 52.79 3.55
CA VAL A 221 -42.14 52.66 2.66
C VAL A 221 -40.94 52.33 3.53
N PRO A 222 -40.19 51.29 3.26
CA PRO A 222 -38.96 50.99 4.01
C PRO A 222 -37.96 52.15 3.89
N ASP A 223 -37.44 52.61 5.03
CA ASP A 223 -36.58 53.81 5.08
C ASP A 223 -35.17 53.61 4.54
N GLN A 224 -34.71 52.35 4.42
CA GLN A 224 -33.32 52.08 4.05
C GLN A 224 -33.20 51.18 2.81
N MET A 225 -32.38 51.60 1.87
CA MET A 225 -31.85 50.73 0.82
C MET A 225 -30.81 49.82 1.42
N ILE A 226 -30.75 48.55 0.95
CA ILE A 226 -29.70 47.62 1.35
C ILE A 226 -28.47 47.92 0.49
N GLU A 227 -27.36 48.28 1.12
CA GLU A 227 -26.06 48.38 0.48
C GLU A 227 -25.29 47.06 0.72
N ILE A 228 -24.83 46.43 -0.36
CA ILE A 228 -23.85 45.37 -0.29
C ILE A 228 -22.53 46.02 -0.67
N GLU A 229 -21.65 46.21 0.31
CA GLU A 229 -20.25 46.57 0.05
C GLU A 229 -19.60 45.54 -0.86
N SER A 230 -18.89 46.03 -1.87
CA SER A 230 -18.25 45.21 -2.93
C SER A 230 -16.96 44.57 -2.46
#